data_4ef1be5c627374ba4f52dd181f330907
#
_entry.id   4ef1be5c627374ba4f52dd181f330907
#
_cell.length_a   1.000
_cell.length_b   1.000
_cell.length_c   1.000
_cell.angle_alpha   90.00
_cell.angle_beta   90.00
_cell.angle_gamma   90.00
#
_symmetry.space_group_name_H-M   'P 1'
#
loop_
_entity.id
_entity.type
_entity.pdbx_description
1 polymer ?
#
loop_
_entity_poly.entity_id
_entity_poly.type
_entity_poly.pdbx_seq_one_letter_code
_entity_poly.pdbx_strand_id
1 'polypeptide(L)'
;MNLILRVIFWVFGTIFAIAAIIGIYLLAFYFGFFGVLEKAEPNVNSTYPKDLLTKKIQSQLEHNPSNKQILFGDTHVHSTYSSDAFLWSLPLNNGEGPHPVSDACDYARFCSALDFWVISDHAEAATPTKWMEAKKAVRQCNAIHENSETPDLISFLGFEWTQIDPDKENHYGHKNVMFLETDEESVPVMPIGSGGVATDGMRSADRLPVSYTHLRAHETGWY
;
A
#
# COMPACT_ATOMS: atom_id res chain seq x y z
N MET A 1 -9.22 -54.72 -3.63
CA MET A 1 -9.14 -53.45 -2.84
C MET A 1 -10.49 -53.23 -2.21
N ASN A 2 -10.55 -53.18 -0.89
CA ASN A 2 -11.77 -53.01 -0.09
C ASN A 2 -12.47 -51.72 -0.47
N LEU A 3 -13.80 -51.67 -0.44
CA LEU A 3 -14.59 -50.46 -0.77
C LEU A 3 -14.13 -49.24 0.03
N ILE A 4 -13.84 -49.42 1.30
CA ILE A 4 -13.33 -48.36 2.18
C ILE A 4 -12.01 -47.77 1.67
N LEU A 5 -11.05 -48.61 1.26
CA LEU A 5 -9.78 -48.16 0.69
C LEU A 5 -9.96 -47.43 -0.63
N ARG A 6 -10.93 -47.81 -1.45
CA ARG A 6 -11.27 -47.07 -2.67
C ARG A 6 -11.83 -45.69 -2.37
N VAL A 7 -12.76 -45.59 -1.41
CA VAL A 7 -13.33 -44.29 -1.01
C VAL A 7 -12.23 -43.39 -0.45
N ILE A 8 -11.40 -43.90 0.44
CA ILE A 8 -10.26 -43.14 1.00
C ILE A 8 -9.33 -42.63 -0.11
N PHE A 9 -8.96 -43.51 -1.05
CA PHE A 9 -8.08 -43.12 -2.17
C PHE A 9 -8.69 -42.00 -3.03
N TRP A 10 -9.99 -42.10 -3.35
CA TRP A 10 -10.67 -41.07 -4.13
C TRP A 10 -10.79 -39.75 -3.35
N VAL A 11 -11.09 -39.78 -2.06
CA VAL A 11 -11.18 -38.58 -1.23
C VAL A 11 -9.81 -37.88 -1.17
N PHE A 12 -8.74 -38.59 -0.84
CA PHE A 12 -7.41 -38.02 -0.80
C PHE A 12 -6.93 -37.53 -2.17
N GLY A 13 -7.22 -38.32 -3.24
CA GLY A 13 -6.90 -37.89 -4.60
C GLY A 13 -7.61 -36.63 -5.02
N THR A 14 -8.88 -36.45 -4.65
CA THR A 14 -9.64 -35.22 -4.91
C THR A 14 -9.08 -34.03 -4.13
N ILE A 15 -8.79 -34.22 -2.85
CA ILE A 15 -8.20 -33.16 -2.02
C ILE A 15 -6.84 -32.73 -2.60
N PHE A 16 -6.00 -33.69 -2.97
CA PHE A 16 -4.71 -33.40 -3.59
C PHE A 16 -4.85 -32.63 -4.92
N ALA A 17 -5.80 -33.05 -5.77
CA ALA A 17 -6.05 -32.38 -7.04
C ALA A 17 -6.51 -30.91 -6.84
N ILE A 18 -7.41 -30.68 -5.89
CA ILE A 18 -7.86 -29.33 -5.55
C ILE A 18 -6.69 -28.49 -5.04
N ALA A 19 -5.88 -29.02 -4.12
CA ALA A 19 -4.71 -28.32 -3.60
C ALA A 19 -3.69 -27.99 -4.71
N ALA A 20 -3.48 -28.93 -5.65
CA ALA A 20 -2.60 -28.69 -6.80
C ALA A 20 -3.14 -27.60 -7.74
N ILE A 21 -4.44 -27.57 -8.00
CA ILE A 21 -5.08 -26.53 -8.82
C ILE A 21 -4.92 -25.17 -8.16
N ILE A 22 -5.19 -25.07 -6.86
CA ILE A 22 -5.01 -23.83 -6.10
C ILE A 22 -3.54 -23.40 -6.13
N GLY A 23 -2.59 -24.31 -5.94
CA GLY A 23 -1.17 -24.03 -6.01
C GLY A 23 -0.73 -23.51 -7.38
N ILE A 24 -1.19 -24.13 -8.46
CA ILE A 24 -0.91 -23.68 -9.84
C ILE A 24 -1.51 -22.28 -10.07
N TYR A 25 -2.73 -22.05 -9.61
CA TYR A 25 -3.39 -20.76 -9.73
C TYR A 25 -2.60 -19.66 -9.00
N LEU A 26 -2.19 -19.88 -7.76
CA LEU A 26 -1.39 -18.94 -6.99
C LEU A 26 -0.01 -18.68 -7.61
N LEU A 27 0.64 -19.72 -8.15
CA LEU A 27 1.89 -19.57 -8.88
C LEU A 27 1.71 -18.74 -10.15
N ALA A 28 0.66 -19.01 -10.91
CA ALA A 28 0.34 -18.25 -12.12
C ALA A 28 0.10 -16.77 -11.78
N PHE A 29 -0.63 -16.50 -10.70
CA PHE A 29 -0.81 -15.14 -10.19
C PHE A 29 0.52 -14.50 -9.79
N TYR A 30 1.34 -15.22 -9.01
CA TYR A 30 2.65 -14.75 -8.59
C TYR A 30 3.59 -14.39 -9.75
N PHE A 31 3.54 -15.17 -10.84
CA PHE A 31 4.31 -14.87 -12.04
C PHE A 31 3.66 -13.84 -12.98
N GLY A 32 2.57 -13.19 -12.56
CA GLY A 32 1.95 -12.10 -13.29
C GLY A 32 1.10 -12.51 -14.50
N PHE A 33 0.62 -13.75 -14.56
CA PHE A 33 -0.30 -14.18 -15.63
C PHE A 33 -1.66 -13.50 -15.57
N PHE A 34 -2.02 -12.95 -14.42
CA PHE A 34 -3.29 -12.26 -14.17
C PHE A 34 -3.13 -10.76 -13.88
N GLY A 35 -1.99 -10.19 -14.18
CA GLY A 35 -1.76 -8.79 -13.92
C GLY A 35 -0.30 -8.37 -14.09
N VAL A 36 0.00 -7.15 -13.68
CA VAL A 36 1.33 -6.58 -13.78
C VAL A 36 2.17 -7.01 -12.57
N LEU A 37 3.43 -7.40 -12.82
CA LEU A 37 4.39 -7.67 -11.74
C LEU A 37 4.78 -6.36 -11.05
N GLU A 38 5.20 -6.48 -9.80
CA GLU A 38 5.69 -5.35 -9.02
C GLU A 38 6.87 -4.66 -9.70
N LYS A 39 6.80 -3.33 -9.79
CA LYS A 39 7.83 -2.46 -10.36
C LYS A 39 7.99 -1.23 -9.49
N ALA A 40 9.19 -0.68 -9.46
CA ALA A 40 9.42 0.59 -8.78
C ALA A 40 9.10 1.79 -9.68
N GLU A 41 9.35 1.67 -10.98
CA GLU A 41 9.14 2.75 -11.95
C GLU A 41 7.65 2.85 -12.31
N PRO A 42 7.06 4.07 -12.29
CA PRO A 42 5.73 4.33 -12.84
C PRO A 42 5.62 3.88 -14.31
N ASN A 43 4.44 3.42 -14.70
CA ASN A 43 4.20 3.03 -16.09
C ASN A 43 4.18 4.25 -17.02
N VAL A 44 3.75 5.40 -16.49
CA VAL A 44 3.68 6.67 -17.23
C VAL A 44 4.73 7.63 -16.70
N ASN A 45 5.82 7.80 -17.42
CA ASN A 45 6.90 8.72 -17.05
C ASN A 45 6.63 10.12 -17.59
N SER A 46 5.54 10.75 -17.17
CA SER A 46 5.17 12.11 -17.52
C SER A 46 4.38 12.78 -16.40
N THR A 47 4.39 14.10 -16.38
CA THR A 47 3.58 14.90 -15.47
C THR A 47 2.12 14.94 -15.89
N TYR A 48 1.25 15.38 -14.97
CA TYR A 48 -0.13 15.69 -15.31
C TYR A 48 -0.20 16.78 -16.38
N PRO A 49 -1.12 16.70 -17.37
CA PRO A 49 -1.20 17.66 -18.48
C PRO A 49 -1.31 19.12 -17.96
N LYS A 50 -0.44 20.01 -18.46
CA LYS A 50 -0.32 21.40 -17.99
C LYS A 50 -1.61 22.19 -18.05
N ASP A 51 -2.37 22.02 -19.11
CA ASP A 51 -3.63 22.74 -19.30
C ASP A 51 -4.69 22.31 -18.29
N LEU A 52 -4.70 21.02 -17.90
CA LEU A 52 -5.56 20.49 -16.86
C LEU A 52 -5.09 20.90 -15.47
N LEU A 53 -3.77 20.88 -15.23
CA LEU A 53 -3.19 21.35 -13.96
C LEU A 53 -3.51 22.84 -13.74
N THR A 54 -3.36 23.67 -14.77
CA THR A 54 -3.71 25.09 -14.70
C THR A 54 -5.18 25.29 -14.34
N LYS A 55 -6.08 24.56 -14.98
CA LYS A 55 -7.53 24.62 -14.70
C LYS A 55 -7.83 24.17 -13.25
N LYS A 56 -7.18 23.10 -12.78
CA LYS A 56 -7.31 22.61 -11.40
C LYS A 56 -6.91 23.68 -10.40
N ILE A 57 -5.72 24.27 -10.56
CA ILE A 57 -5.20 25.33 -9.68
C ILE A 57 -6.13 26.55 -9.72
N GLN A 58 -6.56 26.98 -10.89
CA GLN A 58 -7.45 28.12 -11.03
C GLN A 58 -8.80 27.88 -10.33
N SER A 59 -9.39 26.70 -10.51
CA SER A 59 -10.63 26.33 -9.82
C SER A 59 -10.45 26.31 -8.29
N GLN A 60 -9.34 25.83 -7.79
CA GLN A 60 -9.03 25.85 -6.36
C GLN A 60 -8.92 27.30 -5.80
N LEU A 61 -8.31 28.18 -6.56
CA LEU A 61 -8.17 29.60 -6.17
C LEU A 61 -9.50 30.36 -6.22
N GLU A 62 -10.33 30.12 -7.22
CA GLU A 62 -11.65 30.76 -7.36
C GLU A 62 -12.59 30.45 -6.21
N HIS A 63 -12.48 29.25 -5.64
CA HIS A 63 -13.34 28.80 -4.52
C HIS A 63 -12.74 29.11 -3.14
N ASN A 64 -11.56 29.71 -3.07
CA ASN A 64 -10.87 30.00 -1.80
C ASN A 64 -10.36 31.45 -1.71
N PRO A 65 -11.19 32.38 -1.19
CA PRO A 65 -10.81 33.79 -1.04
C PRO A 65 -9.75 34.06 0.06
N SER A 66 -9.30 33.04 0.78
CA SER A 66 -8.46 33.19 1.98
C SER A 66 -6.96 33.08 1.76
N ASN A 67 -6.43 33.06 0.56
CA ASN A 67 -5.02 32.77 0.24
C ASN A 67 -4.48 31.43 0.79
N LYS A 68 -5.33 30.54 1.30
CA LYS A 68 -4.96 29.20 1.69
C LYS A 68 -5.14 28.26 0.52
N GLN A 69 -4.19 27.39 0.30
CA GLN A 69 -4.31 26.35 -0.70
C GLN A 69 -5.17 25.20 -0.15
N ILE A 70 -6.13 24.75 -0.92
CA ILE A 70 -6.90 23.51 -0.62
C ILE A 70 -6.27 22.40 -1.45
N LEU A 71 -5.76 21.38 -0.77
CA LEU A 71 -5.16 20.21 -1.41
C LEU A 71 -6.06 19.00 -1.23
N PHE A 72 -6.16 18.19 -2.27
CA PHE A 72 -6.90 16.94 -2.28
C PHE A 72 -5.92 15.78 -2.35
N GLY A 73 -6.05 14.83 -1.45
CA GLY A 73 -5.14 13.69 -1.40
C GLY A 73 -5.77 12.47 -0.77
N ASP A 74 -5.07 11.35 -0.91
CA ASP A 74 -5.42 10.09 -0.28
C ASP A 74 -4.29 9.66 0.66
N THR A 75 -4.63 9.41 1.92
CA THR A 75 -3.68 8.99 2.96
C THR A 75 -3.77 7.51 3.31
N HIS A 76 -4.56 6.74 2.56
CA HIS A 76 -4.80 5.33 2.83
C HIS A 76 -4.85 4.52 1.53
N VAL A 77 -3.67 4.22 0.98
CA VAL A 77 -3.53 3.49 -0.28
C VAL A 77 -2.75 2.21 -0.06
N HIS A 78 -3.30 1.09 -0.52
CA HIS A 78 -2.67 -0.22 -0.46
C HIS A 78 -2.28 -0.71 -1.84
N SER A 79 -1.11 -1.32 -1.94
CA SER A 79 -0.68 -2.10 -3.09
C SER A 79 -0.87 -3.59 -2.81
N THR A 80 -0.52 -4.44 -3.79
CA THR A 80 -0.49 -5.90 -3.57
C THR A 80 0.54 -6.36 -2.54
N TYR A 81 1.33 -5.45 -1.96
CA TYR A 81 2.18 -5.77 -0.82
C TYR A 81 1.40 -5.97 0.47
N SER A 82 0.23 -5.37 0.61
CA SER A 82 -0.71 -5.66 1.69
C SER A 82 -1.43 -6.99 1.45
N SER A 83 -1.60 -7.79 2.49
CA SER A 83 -2.23 -9.11 2.39
C SER A 83 -3.70 -9.05 1.98
N ASP A 84 -4.41 -8.04 2.44
CA ASP A 84 -5.81 -7.80 2.12
C ASP A 84 -5.98 -7.32 0.67
N ALA A 85 -5.23 -6.31 0.23
CA ALA A 85 -5.24 -5.86 -1.15
C ALA A 85 -4.81 -6.97 -2.12
N PHE A 86 -3.82 -7.79 -1.73
CA PHE A 86 -3.45 -8.98 -2.47
C PHE A 86 -4.63 -9.95 -2.64
N LEU A 87 -5.36 -10.27 -1.57
CA LEU A 87 -6.50 -11.15 -1.62
C LEU A 87 -7.63 -10.59 -2.49
N TRP A 88 -7.91 -9.30 -2.41
CA TRP A 88 -8.92 -8.65 -3.22
C TRP A 88 -8.52 -8.51 -4.69
N SER A 89 -7.22 -8.45 -5.00
CA SER A 89 -6.72 -8.40 -6.37
C SER A 89 -6.82 -9.73 -7.12
N LEU A 90 -7.09 -10.83 -6.42
CA LEU A 90 -7.23 -12.15 -7.05
C LEU A 90 -8.45 -12.20 -7.99
N PRO A 91 -8.31 -12.78 -9.20
CA PRO A 91 -9.42 -12.92 -10.15
C PRO A 91 -10.61 -13.70 -9.59
N LEU A 92 -10.41 -14.60 -8.62
CA LEU A 92 -11.49 -15.28 -7.90
C LEU A 92 -12.40 -14.34 -7.10
N ASN A 93 -11.88 -13.18 -6.73
CA ASN A 93 -12.62 -12.10 -6.04
C ASN A 93 -13.03 -10.97 -6.99
N ASN A 94 -13.03 -11.23 -8.30
CA ASN A 94 -13.23 -10.23 -9.35
C ASN A 94 -12.16 -9.13 -9.40
N GLY A 95 -10.97 -9.40 -8.85
CA GLY A 95 -9.83 -8.51 -8.92
C GLY A 95 -9.16 -8.54 -10.29
N GLU A 96 -8.44 -7.47 -10.62
CA GLU A 96 -7.78 -7.28 -11.91
C GLU A 96 -6.33 -7.80 -11.92
N GLY A 97 -5.85 -8.31 -10.81
CA GLY A 97 -4.49 -8.82 -10.66
C GLY A 97 -3.63 -7.95 -9.74
N PRO A 98 -2.30 -8.19 -9.70
CA PRO A 98 -1.39 -7.41 -8.87
C PRO A 98 -1.30 -5.95 -9.33
N HIS A 99 -1.32 -5.03 -8.36
CA HIS A 99 -1.11 -3.61 -8.56
C HIS A 99 0.07 -3.15 -7.72
N PRO A 100 1.24 -2.89 -8.32
CA PRO A 100 2.41 -2.40 -7.61
C PRO A 100 2.21 -0.98 -7.09
N VAL A 101 3.10 -0.55 -6.19
CA VAL A 101 3.10 0.82 -5.65
C VAL A 101 3.17 1.88 -6.77
N SER A 102 3.86 1.58 -7.87
CA SER A 102 3.96 2.48 -9.03
C SER A 102 2.63 2.71 -9.74
N ASP A 103 1.72 1.73 -9.75
CA ASP A 103 0.38 1.89 -10.33
C ASP A 103 -0.47 2.88 -9.51
N ALA A 104 -0.29 2.90 -8.18
CA ALA A 104 -0.94 3.89 -7.33
C ALA A 104 -0.46 5.32 -7.65
N CYS A 105 0.82 5.50 -8.01
CA CYS A 105 1.34 6.78 -8.50
C CYS A 105 0.61 7.23 -9.78
N ASP A 106 0.54 6.33 -10.77
CA ASP A 106 -0.11 6.64 -12.05
C ASP A 106 -1.60 6.93 -11.86
N TYR A 107 -2.27 6.15 -11.01
CA TYR A 107 -3.68 6.37 -10.69
C TYR A 107 -3.93 7.71 -9.98
N ALA A 108 -3.12 8.03 -8.97
CA ALA A 108 -3.20 9.29 -8.24
C ALA A 108 -3.01 10.49 -9.17
N ARG A 109 -2.04 10.41 -10.10
CA ARG A 109 -1.72 11.49 -11.04
C ARG A 109 -2.76 11.62 -12.15
N PHE A 110 -3.09 10.55 -12.86
CA PHE A 110 -3.85 10.63 -14.11
C PHE A 110 -5.34 10.30 -13.98
N CYS A 111 -5.72 9.43 -13.02
CA CYS A 111 -7.12 9.04 -12.85
C CYS A 111 -7.84 9.91 -11.83
N SER A 112 -7.20 10.16 -10.68
CA SER A 112 -7.81 10.91 -9.57
C SER A 112 -7.35 12.37 -9.50
N ALA A 113 -6.29 12.75 -10.24
CA ALA A 113 -5.71 14.10 -10.24
C ALA A 113 -5.48 14.65 -8.83
N LEU A 114 -4.93 13.82 -7.94
CA LEU A 114 -4.64 14.20 -6.56
C LEU A 114 -3.49 15.21 -6.49
N ASP A 115 -3.43 15.96 -5.40
CA ASP A 115 -2.29 16.81 -5.06
C ASP A 115 -1.22 16.03 -4.30
N PHE A 116 -1.65 15.02 -3.52
CA PHE A 116 -0.76 14.12 -2.80
C PHE A 116 -1.41 12.76 -2.53
N TRP A 117 -0.58 11.78 -2.26
CA TRP A 117 -1.01 10.46 -1.79
C TRP A 117 0.04 9.82 -0.90
N VAL A 118 -0.36 8.83 -0.12
CA VAL A 118 0.50 8.09 0.81
C VAL A 118 0.34 6.60 0.57
N ILE A 119 1.43 5.89 0.31
CA ILE A 119 1.39 4.42 0.38
C ILE A 119 1.30 4.00 1.84
N SER A 120 0.36 3.14 2.16
CA SER A 120 0.08 2.69 3.53
C SER A 120 -0.10 1.17 3.63
N ASP A 121 0.70 0.41 2.88
CA ASP A 121 0.67 -1.06 2.98
C ASP A 121 0.84 -1.53 4.42
N HIS A 122 0.15 -2.61 4.80
CA HIS A 122 0.24 -3.18 6.14
C HIS A 122 1.68 -3.54 6.52
N ALA A 123 2.16 -2.93 7.61
CA ALA A 123 3.51 -3.19 8.14
C ALA A 123 3.73 -4.67 8.47
N GLU A 124 2.67 -5.39 8.87
CA GLU A 124 2.70 -6.80 9.22
C GLU A 124 3.01 -7.73 8.04
N ALA A 125 2.74 -7.26 6.82
CA ALA A 125 3.02 -7.96 5.57
C ALA A 125 4.35 -7.52 4.92
N ALA A 126 5.03 -6.53 5.50
CA ALA A 126 6.27 -6.00 4.97
C ALA A 126 7.41 -7.04 5.01
N THR A 127 8.26 -6.97 4.00
CA THR A 127 9.55 -7.65 3.95
C THR A 127 10.61 -6.64 3.56
N PRO A 128 11.92 -6.90 3.79
CA PRO A 128 12.97 -5.98 3.35
C PRO A 128 12.86 -5.61 1.87
N THR A 129 12.52 -6.57 1.01
CA THR A 129 12.35 -6.34 -0.43
C THR A 129 11.15 -5.44 -0.71
N LYS A 130 9.98 -5.73 -0.16
CA LYS A 130 8.77 -4.93 -0.35
C LYS A 130 8.97 -3.48 0.13
N TRP A 131 9.60 -3.30 1.29
CA TRP A 131 9.86 -1.96 1.83
C TRP A 131 10.85 -1.17 0.98
N MET A 132 11.91 -1.84 0.50
CA MET A 132 12.86 -1.23 -0.44
C MET A 132 12.18 -0.80 -1.74
N GLU A 133 11.33 -1.66 -2.31
CA GLU A 133 10.60 -1.35 -3.55
C GLU A 133 9.57 -0.23 -3.34
N ALA A 134 8.87 -0.20 -2.20
CA ALA A 134 7.95 0.90 -1.86
C ALA A 134 8.70 2.25 -1.76
N LYS A 135 9.85 2.29 -1.07
CA LYS A 135 10.72 3.49 -1.03
C LYS A 135 11.15 3.92 -2.43
N LYS A 136 11.57 2.97 -3.24
CA LYS A 136 12.01 3.24 -4.62
C LYS A 136 10.88 3.77 -5.47
N ALA A 137 9.68 3.16 -5.41
CA ALA A 137 8.51 3.59 -6.17
C ALA A 137 8.07 5.02 -5.81
N VAL A 138 8.01 5.34 -4.52
CA VAL A 138 7.68 6.70 -4.04
C VAL A 138 8.70 7.73 -4.54
N ARG A 139 10.01 7.42 -4.46
CA ARG A 139 11.08 8.29 -4.96
C ARG A 139 10.99 8.49 -6.47
N GLN A 140 10.72 7.43 -7.23
CA GLN A 140 10.53 7.52 -8.68
C GLN A 140 9.32 8.35 -9.05
N CYS A 141 8.20 8.18 -8.31
CA CYS A 141 7.01 8.98 -8.50
C CYS A 141 7.28 10.48 -8.28
N ASN A 142 7.99 10.82 -7.21
CA ASN A 142 8.36 12.20 -6.90
C ASN A 142 9.40 12.78 -7.87
N ALA A 143 10.19 11.94 -8.53
CA ALA A 143 11.16 12.40 -9.54
C ALA A 143 10.49 12.87 -10.84
N ILE A 144 9.23 12.53 -11.06
CA ILE A 144 8.45 12.96 -12.22
C ILE A 144 7.84 14.33 -11.93
N HIS A 145 8.56 15.39 -12.27
CA HIS A 145 8.09 16.77 -12.15
C HIS A 145 8.75 17.65 -13.20
N GLU A 146 8.06 18.68 -13.65
CA GLU A 146 8.66 19.69 -14.50
C GLU A 146 9.33 20.82 -13.70
N ASN A 147 8.78 21.11 -12.52
CA ASN A 147 9.29 22.10 -11.59
C ASN A 147 9.24 21.52 -10.17
N SER A 148 10.41 21.41 -9.53
CA SER A 148 10.52 20.87 -8.18
C SER A 148 9.87 21.76 -7.09
N GLU A 149 9.70 23.06 -7.36
CA GLU A 149 9.04 23.97 -6.43
C GLU A 149 7.51 23.85 -6.46
N THR A 150 6.97 23.36 -7.60
CA THR A 150 5.53 23.21 -7.80
C THR A 150 5.24 21.88 -8.48
N PRO A 151 5.44 20.75 -7.79
CA PRO A 151 5.14 19.44 -8.35
C PRO A 151 3.64 19.28 -8.61
N ASP A 152 3.30 18.50 -9.62
CA ASP A 152 1.92 18.17 -9.96
C ASP A 152 1.30 17.13 -9.00
N LEU A 153 2.14 16.32 -8.36
CA LEU A 153 1.79 15.29 -7.38
C LEU A 153 2.92 15.13 -6.37
N ILE A 154 2.56 14.97 -5.10
CA ILE A 154 3.50 14.60 -4.03
C ILE A 154 3.13 13.22 -3.50
N SER A 155 4.13 12.33 -3.45
CA SER A 155 3.97 10.98 -2.93
C SER A 155 4.70 10.84 -1.61
N PHE A 156 4.00 10.38 -0.58
CA PHE A 156 4.58 10.14 0.73
C PHE A 156 4.79 8.65 0.95
N LEU A 157 5.91 8.33 1.58
CA LEU A 157 6.17 6.99 2.10
C LEU A 157 5.42 6.82 3.41
N GLY A 158 4.81 5.67 3.61
CA GLY A 158 4.12 5.35 4.83
C GLY A 158 3.90 3.85 5.00
N PHE A 159 3.22 3.50 6.05
CA PHE A 159 2.72 2.15 6.28
C PHE A 159 1.51 2.20 7.22
N GLU A 160 0.68 1.19 7.15
CA GLU A 160 -0.39 0.99 8.12
C GLU A 160 0.08 0.02 9.21
N TRP A 161 0.02 0.49 10.43
CA TRP A 161 0.20 -0.33 11.62
C TRP A 161 -1.15 -0.85 12.08
N THR A 162 -1.27 -2.17 12.26
CA THR A 162 -2.54 -2.82 12.59
C THR A 162 -2.39 -3.72 13.79
N GLN A 163 -3.03 -3.37 14.90
CA GLN A 163 -3.12 -4.23 16.08
C GLN A 163 -4.58 -4.53 16.41
N ILE A 164 -5.02 -5.68 15.98
CA ILE A 164 -6.35 -6.21 16.25
C ILE A 164 -6.22 -7.33 17.27
N ASP A 165 -6.97 -7.25 18.36
CA ASP A 165 -6.99 -8.26 19.42
C ASP A 165 -8.42 -8.48 19.89
N PRO A 166 -8.82 -9.74 20.24
CA PRO A 166 -10.10 -10.02 20.88
C PRO A 166 -10.27 -9.33 22.23
N ASP A 167 -9.18 -9.12 22.95
CA ASP A 167 -9.16 -8.31 24.17
C ASP A 167 -9.09 -6.82 23.78
N LYS A 168 -10.13 -6.09 24.13
CA LYS A 168 -10.26 -4.65 23.85
C LYS A 168 -9.14 -3.79 24.45
N GLU A 169 -8.51 -4.24 25.54
CA GLU A 169 -7.38 -3.52 26.15
C GLU A 169 -6.12 -3.58 25.27
N ASN A 170 -6.05 -4.55 24.35
CA ASN A 170 -4.96 -4.74 23.41
C ASN A 170 -5.36 -4.41 21.96
N HIS A 171 -6.60 -3.97 21.75
CA HIS A 171 -7.14 -3.64 20.42
C HIS A 171 -6.96 -2.16 20.12
N TYR A 172 -5.93 -1.83 19.35
CA TYR A 172 -5.61 -0.45 18.96
C TYR A 172 -6.10 -0.08 17.55
N GLY A 173 -6.58 -1.06 16.78
CA GLY A 173 -7.07 -0.87 15.42
C GLY A 173 -5.95 -0.56 14.43
N HIS A 174 -6.26 0.30 13.46
CA HIS A 174 -5.39 0.67 12.35
C HIS A 174 -4.85 2.08 12.54
N LYS A 175 -3.58 2.30 12.25
CA LYS A 175 -2.90 3.61 12.34
C LYS A 175 -2.02 3.82 11.11
N ASN A 176 -2.28 4.87 10.33
CA ASN A 176 -1.39 5.25 9.24
C ASN A 176 -0.21 6.06 9.76
N VAL A 177 0.98 5.61 9.39
CA VAL A 177 2.24 6.30 9.64
C VAL A 177 2.74 6.87 8.33
N MET A 178 3.02 8.17 8.31
CA MET A 178 3.49 8.87 7.11
C MET A 178 4.83 9.55 7.41
N PHE A 179 5.75 9.53 6.45
CA PHE A 179 7.04 10.18 6.54
C PHE A 179 7.06 11.39 5.60
N LEU A 180 7.54 12.52 6.11
CA LEU A 180 7.72 13.73 5.29
C LEU A 180 8.89 13.57 4.32
N GLU A 181 9.91 12.85 4.75
CA GLU A 181 11.10 12.57 3.97
C GLU A 181 11.12 11.13 3.49
N THR A 182 11.92 10.85 2.49
CA THR A 182 12.06 9.49 1.93
C THR A 182 13.50 8.97 1.95
N ASP A 183 14.46 9.77 2.44
CA ASP A 183 15.85 9.36 2.55
C ASP A 183 16.04 8.27 3.63
N GLU A 184 17.16 7.53 3.51
CA GLU A 184 17.41 6.37 4.38
C GLU A 184 17.69 6.74 5.85
N GLU A 185 18.03 8.00 6.13
CA GLU A 185 18.31 8.47 7.48
C GLU A 185 17.02 8.90 8.20
N SER A 186 16.03 9.35 7.43
CA SER A 186 14.75 9.87 7.95
C SER A 186 13.67 8.80 8.07
N VAL A 187 13.83 7.65 7.41
CA VAL A 187 12.82 6.57 7.42
C VAL A 187 13.37 5.30 8.08
N PRO A 188 12.52 4.49 8.72
CA PRO A 188 12.98 3.26 9.36
C PRO A 188 13.53 2.26 8.32
N VAL A 189 14.47 1.43 8.77
CA VAL A 189 15.00 0.32 7.94
C VAL A 189 13.89 -0.65 7.54
N MET A 190 12.91 -0.83 8.42
CA MET A 190 11.71 -1.62 8.21
C MET A 190 10.50 -0.95 8.87
N PRO A 191 9.29 -1.11 8.34
CA PRO A 191 8.08 -0.70 9.03
C PRO A 191 7.98 -1.34 10.42
N ILE A 192 7.38 -0.62 11.35
CA ILE A 192 7.10 -1.14 12.68
C ILE A 192 5.74 -1.82 12.62
N GLY A 193 5.70 -3.14 12.67
CA GLY A 193 4.45 -3.89 12.71
C GLY A 193 4.02 -4.25 14.12
N SER A 194 2.76 -4.55 14.30
CA SER A 194 2.20 -5.06 15.56
C SER A 194 2.43 -6.56 15.77
N GLY A 195 2.85 -7.27 14.74
CA GLY A 195 3.09 -8.71 14.70
C GLY A 195 3.58 -9.14 13.32
N GLY A 196 3.78 -10.43 13.09
CA GLY A 196 4.21 -10.97 11.81
C GLY A 196 5.73 -11.01 11.61
N VAL A 197 6.16 -11.26 10.38
CA VAL A 197 7.58 -11.51 10.01
C VAL A 197 8.46 -10.26 10.24
N ALA A 198 7.90 -9.08 10.04
CA ALA A 198 8.64 -7.82 10.15
C ALA A 198 8.94 -7.38 11.60
N THR A 199 8.39 -8.05 12.59
CA THR A 199 8.39 -7.56 13.98
C THR A 199 9.10 -8.47 14.97
N ASP A 200 9.86 -9.49 14.53
CA ASP A 200 10.50 -10.48 15.40
C ASP A 200 9.55 -11.09 16.44
N GLY A 201 8.26 -11.17 16.12
CA GLY A 201 7.22 -11.69 17.00
C GLY A 201 6.83 -10.77 18.17
N MET A 202 7.34 -9.54 18.23
CA MET A 202 6.97 -8.61 19.29
C MET A 202 5.74 -7.79 18.92
N ARG A 203 4.60 -8.18 19.40
CA ARG A 203 3.42 -7.32 19.47
C ARG A 203 3.68 -6.24 20.51
N SER A 204 3.81 -5.00 20.10
CA SER A 204 4.01 -3.92 21.06
C SER A 204 3.51 -2.60 20.51
N ALA A 205 2.37 -2.17 21.02
CA ALA A 205 1.92 -0.79 20.90
C ALA A 205 2.96 0.19 21.44
N ASP A 206 3.82 -0.25 22.36
CA ASP A 206 4.87 0.56 22.99
C ASP A 206 5.97 0.99 22.01
N ARG A 207 6.15 0.30 20.89
CA ARG A 207 7.13 0.66 19.86
C ARG A 207 6.66 1.80 18.97
N LEU A 208 5.36 1.92 18.75
CA LEU A 208 4.80 2.97 17.91
C LEU A 208 5.04 4.38 18.50
N PRO A 209 4.78 4.64 19.81
CA PRO A 209 5.03 5.94 20.43
C PRO A 209 6.49 6.40 20.39
N VAL A 210 7.46 5.49 20.47
CA VAL A 210 8.89 5.84 20.44
C VAL A 210 9.29 6.41 19.08
N SER A 211 8.68 5.93 17.99
CA SER A 211 8.85 6.48 16.64
C SER A 211 8.10 7.80 16.45
N TYR A 212 7.00 8.02 17.19
CA TYR A 212 6.16 9.21 17.12
C TYR A 212 6.68 10.41 17.92
N THR A 213 7.68 10.26 18.79
CA THR A 213 8.21 11.39 19.57
C THR A 213 8.85 12.47 18.70
N HIS A 214 9.08 12.20 17.43
CA HIS A 214 9.58 13.17 16.46
C HIS A 214 8.51 13.63 15.46
N LEU A 215 7.37 12.94 15.40
CA LEU A 215 6.25 13.27 14.54
C LEU A 215 5.03 13.56 15.43
N ARG A 216 4.72 14.86 15.65
CA ARG A 216 3.48 15.25 16.33
C ARG A 216 2.28 14.82 15.45
N ALA A 217 1.76 13.62 15.68
CA ALA A 217 0.45 13.26 15.18
C ALA A 217 -0.59 14.15 15.89
N HIS A 218 -1.28 14.99 15.15
CA HIS A 218 -2.50 15.61 15.64
C HIS A 218 -3.56 14.49 15.68
N GLU A 219 -3.79 13.96 16.89
CA GLU A 219 -4.94 13.10 17.11
C GLU A 219 -6.21 13.94 16.87
N THR A 220 -6.89 13.69 15.76
CA THR A 220 -8.28 14.08 15.64
C THR A 220 -9.09 13.04 16.39
N GLY A 221 -9.29 13.29 17.68
CA GLY A 221 -10.17 12.46 18.50
C GLY A 221 -11.61 12.62 17.96
N TRP A 222 -12.21 11.53 17.59
CA TRP A 222 -13.66 11.44 17.45
C TRP A 222 -14.22 11.13 18.84
N TYR A 223 -14.96 12.08 19.38
CA TYR A 223 -15.88 11.86 20.49
C TYR A 223 -17.27 11.57 19.93
#